data_d945b9d8f5bb08883e6c5127c98265d3
#
_entry.id   d945b9d8f5bb08883e6c5127c98265d3
#
_cell.length_a   1.000
_cell.length_b   1.000
_cell.length_c   1.000
_cell.angle_alpha   90.00
_cell.angle_beta   90.00
_cell.angle_gamma   90.00
#
_symmetry.space_group_name_H-M   'P 1'
#
loop_
_entity.id
_entity.type
_entity.pdbx_description
1 polymer ?
#
loop_
_entity_poly.entity_id
_entity_poly.type
_entity_poly.pdbx_seq_one_letter_code
_entity_poly.pdbx_strand_id
1 'polypeptide(L)'
;MGLHVGNMPVKQVYVGSTPVTAVYVGAKKVWPTSEVHEVTLTDVKGSGTIHPLLTVAVPAGETWSVRIQGTVTKASSAEFRQPQVRIGDATFGPYASGEVVDCSGTVTSADTTIAIVTNADKDSFAASFVGTVTIEK
;
A
#
# COMPACT_ATOMS: atom_id res chain seq x y z
N MET A 1 -19.68 -24.18 7.24
CA MET A 1 -20.44 -24.13 5.97
C MET A 1 -19.83 -23.08 5.08
N GLY A 2 -19.54 -23.39 3.84
CA GLY A 2 -19.09 -22.41 2.87
C GLY A 2 -20.26 -21.58 2.31
N LEU A 3 -19.97 -20.51 1.59
CA LEU A 3 -20.98 -19.69 0.94
C LEU A 3 -21.18 -20.18 -0.49
N HIS A 4 -22.31 -20.83 -0.72
CA HIS A 4 -22.64 -21.41 -2.01
C HIS A 4 -24.12 -21.23 -2.31
N VAL A 5 -24.44 -21.18 -3.58
CA VAL A 5 -25.79 -21.37 -4.12
C VAL A 5 -25.75 -22.69 -4.89
N GLY A 6 -26.38 -23.71 -4.33
CA GLY A 6 -26.14 -25.07 -4.80
C GLY A 6 -24.68 -25.45 -4.56
N ASN A 7 -23.95 -25.82 -5.61
CA ASN A 7 -22.52 -26.15 -5.57
C ASN A 7 -21.64 -25.04 -6.15
N MET A 8 -22.19 -23.84 -6.38
CA MET A 8 -21.44 -22.73 -6.98
C MET A 8 -20.93 -21.79 -5.90
N PRO A 9 -19.64 -21.41 -5.93
CA PRO A 9 -19.14 -20.40 -5.02
C PRO A 9 -19.80 -19.04 -5.29
N VAL A 10 -20.09 -18.31 -4.22
CA VAL A 10 -20.66 -16.97 -4.30
C VAL A 10 -19.52 -15.97 -4.52
N LYS A 11 -19.59 -15.18 -5.60
CA LYS A 11 -18.58 -14.16 -5.92
C LYS A 11 -18.72 -12.91 -5.08
N GLN A 12 -19.93 -12.61 -4.63
CA GLN A 12 -20.22 -11.46 -3.77
C GLN A 12 -21.39 -11.78 -2.87
N VAL A 13 -21.30 -11.35 -1.61
CA VAL A 13 -22.29 -11.58 -0.58
C VAL A 13 -22.93 -10.26 -0.20
N TYR A 14 -24.24 -10.27 -0.01
CA TYR A 14 -25.01 -9.11 0.41
C TYR A 14 -25.78 -9.40 1.69
N VAL A 15 -25.90 -8.35 2.52
CA VAL A 15 -26.87 -8.30 3.60
C VAL A 15 -27.87 -7.21 3.21
N GLY A 16 -29.07 -7.60 2.84
CA GLY A 16 -30.00 -6.70 2.17
C GLY A 16 -29.43 -6.28 0.81
N SER A 17 -29.25 -4.98 0.61
CA SER A 17 -28.63 -4.43 -0.60
C SER A 17 -27.16 -3.98 -0.40
N THR A 18 -26.57 -4.27 0.77
CA THR A 18 -25.20 -3.85 1.10
C THR A 18 -24.24 -5.00 0.84
N PRO A 19 -23.20 -4.80 -0.02
CA PRO A 19 -22.19 -5.82 -0.24
C PRO A 19 -21.35 -6.05 1.02
N VAL A 20 -21.01 -7.30 1.28
CA VAL A 20 -20.17 -7.71 2.39
C VAL A 20 -18.72 -7.80 1.90
N THR A 21 -17.78 -7.16 2.61
CA THR A 21 -16.37 -7.08 2.21
C THR A 21 -15.56 -8.30 2.65
N ALA A 22 -16.00 -9.01 3.68
CA ALA A 22 -15.36 -10.25 4.13
C ALA A 22 -16.39 -11.21 4.69
N VAL A 23 -16.13 -12.50 4.54
CA VAL A 23 -16.98 -13.56 5.06
C VAL A 23 -16.12 -14.56 5.81
N TYR A 24 -16.64 -15.05 6.95
CA TYR A 24 -15.92 -15.98 7.81
C TYR A 24 -16.75 -17.27 8.02
N VAL A 25 -16.02 -18.36 8.16
CA VAL A 25 -16.55 -19.61 8.70
C VAL A 25 -15.79 -19.91 9.99
N GLY A 26 -16.47 -19.80 11.11
CA GLY A 26 -15.78 -19.79 12.40
C GLY A 26 -14.86 -18.56 12.51
N ALA A 27 -13.60 -18.77 12.84
CA ALA A 27 -12.58 -17.73 12.89
C ALA A 27 -11.79 -17.57 11.58
N LYS A 28 -12.11 -18.36 10.55
CA LYS A 28 -11.38 -18.37 9.29
C LYS A 28 -12.06 -17.50 8.24
N LYS A 29 -11.35 -16.52 7.72
CA LYS A 29 -11.83 -15.70 6.62
C LYS A 29 -11.91 -16.54 5.34
N VAL A 30 -13.07 -16.57 4.68
CA VAL A 30 -13.33 -17.31 3.45
C VAL A 30 -13.56 -16.40 2.24
N TRP A 31 -13.53 -15.09 2.43
CA TRP A 31 -13.64 -14.08 1.39
C TRP A 31 -12.55 -13.04 1.58
N PRO A 32 -11.73 -12.72 0.55
CA PRO A 32 -10.67 -11.73 0.65
C PRO A 32 -11.22 -10.36 1.06
N THR A 33 -10.49 -9.66 1.93
CA THR A 33 -10.80 -8.29 2.34
C THR A 33 -9.86 -7.34 1.66
N SER A 34 -10.43 -6.27 1.06
CA SER A 34 -9.67 -5.18 0.47
C SER A 34 -9.89 -3.91 1.29
N GLU A 35 -8.81 -3.21 1.63
CA GLU A 35 -8.84 -1.93 2.33
C GLU A 35 -8.15 -0.88 1.48
N VAL A 36 -8.75 0.32 1.40
CA VAL A 36 -8.18 1.46 0.69
C VAL A 36 -7.94 2.59 1.68
N HIS A 37 -6.72 3.10 1.73
CA HIS A 37 -6.31 4.18 2.60
C HIS A 37 -5.79 5.35 1.78
N GLU A 38 -6.33 6.55 2.02
CA GLU A 38 -5.76 7.77 1.46
C GLU A 38 -4.52 8.17 2.26
N VAL A 39 -3.45 8.51 1.57
CA VAL A 39 -2.17 8.85 2.19
C VAL A 39 -1.62 10.14 1.59
N THR A 40 -0.97 10.94 2.44
CA THR A 40 -0.33 12.19 2.03
C THR A 40 0.95 12.37 2.84
N LEU A 41 2.05 12.62 2.14
CA LEU A 41 3.30 13.07 2.73
C LEU A 41 3.65 14.44 2.16
N THR A 42 4.02 15.36 3.03
CA THR A 42 4.33 16.74 2.66
C THR A 42 5.73 17.10 3.13
N ASP A 43 6.58 17.53 2.18
CA ASP A 43 7.92 18.03 2.45
C ASP A 43 8.77 17.10 3.33
N VAL A 44 8.74 15.81 3.03
CA VAL A 44 9.56 14.81 3.72
C VAL A 44 10.97 14.75 3.11
N LYS A 45 11.95 14.56 3.95
CA LYS A 45 13.36 14.56 3.56
C LYS A 45 14.18 13.61 4.44
N GLY A 46 15.43 13.47 4.10
CA GLY A 46 16.42 12.67 4.81
C GLY A 46 17.21 11.81 3.84
N SER A 47 18.45 11.54 4.17
CA SER A 47 19.31 10.66 3.36
C SER A 47 19.05 9.21 3.75
N GLY A 48 18.44 8.44 2.83
CA GLY A 48 18.05 7.07 3.10
C GLY A 48 16.96 6.92 4.17
N THR A 49 16.13 7.95 4.35
CA THR A 49 15.12 7.97 5.40
C THR A 49 13.82 7.36 4.91
N ILE A 50 13.26 6.47 5.73
CA ILE A 50 11.98 5.80 5.45
C ILE A 50 10.85 6.59 6.11
N HIS A 51 9.87 7.01 5.29
CA HIS A 51 8.68 7.72 5.74
C HIS A 51 7.46 6.82 5.55
N PRO A 52 6.91 6.21 6.61
CA PRO A 52 5.77 5.31 6.47
C PRO A 52 4.55 5.99 5.85
N LEU A 53 3.95 5.35 4.86
CA LEU A 53 2.65 5.74 4.33
C LEU A 53 1.54 5.13 5.16
N LEU A 54 1.76 3.91 5.63
CA LEU A 54 0.79 3.16 6.40
C LEU A 54 1.53 2.17 7.28
N THR A 55 1.05 2.01 8.51
CA THR A 55 1.55 1.01 9.44
C THR A 55 0.56 -0.14 9.52
N VAL A 56 1.03 -1.35 9.26
CA VAL A 56 0.22 -2.56 9.28
C VAL A 56 0.86 -3.62 10.18
N ALA A 57 0.02 -4.48 10.75
CA ALA A 57 0.45 -5.62 11.54
C ALA A 57 0.02 -6.90 10.81
N VAL A 58 0.92 -7.48 10.05
CA VAL A 58 0.65 -8.71 9.30
C VAL A 58 0.85 -9.92 10.21
N PRO A 59 -0.17 -10.76 10.39
CA PRO A 59 -0.02 -11.97 11.21
C PRO A 59 1.04 -12.92 10.65
N ALA A 60 1.68 -13.67 11.54
CA ALA A 60 2.67 -14.66 11.16
C ALA A 60 2.08 -15.69 10.18
N GLY A 61 2.80 -15.97 9.11
CA GLY A 61 2.38 -16.92 8.08
C GLY A 61 1.46 -16.33 7.02
N GLU A 62 1.00 -15.08 7.17
CA GLU A 62 0.21 -14.39 6.15
C GLU A 62 1.08 -13.53 5.25
N THR A 63 0.60 -13.35 4.03
CA THR A 63 1.19 -12.42 3.04
C THR A 63 0.06 -11.57 2.48
N TRP A 64 0.19 -10.25 2.60
CA TRP A 64 -0.81 -9.32 2.09
C TRP A 64 -0.30 -8.64 0.83
N SER A 65 -1.16 -8.48 -0.16
CA SER A 65 -0.86 -7.73 -1.38
C SER A 65 -1.10 -6.25 -1.14
N VAL A 66 -0.18 -5.42 -1.61
CA VAL A 66 -0.23 -3.96 -1.46
C VAL A 66 -0.05 -3.31 -2.81
N ARG A 67 -0.91 -2.34 -3.11
CA ARG A 67 -0.78 -1.49 -4.30
C ARG A 67 -0.76 -0.03 -3.87
N ILE A 68 0.21 0.72 -4.38
CA ILE A 68 0.32 2.15 -4.14
C ILE A 68 0.09 2.87 -5.46
N GLN A 69 -0.90 3.78 -5.45
CA GLN A 69 -1.24 4.60 -6.60
C GLN A 69 -1.31 6.07 -6.17
N GLY A 70 -0.71 6.94 -6.95
CA GLY A 70 -0.74 8.36 -6.64
C GLY A 70 0.22 9.17 -7.49
N THR A 71 0.61 10.31 -6.98
CA THR A 71 1.48 11.25 -7.67
C THR A 71 2.53 11.81 -6.72
N VAL A 72 3.77 11.84 -7.16
CA VAL A 72 4.82 12.62 -6.49
C VAL A 72 4.61 14.07 -6.90
N THR A 73 4.11 14.90 -5.98
CA THR A 73 3.76 16.30 -6.27
C THR A 73 4.93 17.24 -6.13
N LYS A 74 6.00 16.80 -5.47
CA LYS A 74 7.23 17.55 -5.31
C LYS A 74 8.41 16.59 -5.19
N ALA A 75 9.48 16.84 -5.91
CA ALA A 75 10.74 16.10 -5.81
C ALA A 75 11.89 16.92 -6.39
N SER A 76 13.13 16.54 -6.05
CA SER A 76 14.31 17.11 -6.64
C SER A 76 14.40 16.82 -8.14
N SER A 77 15.01 17.71 -8.90
CA SER A 77 15.33 17.44 -10.30
C SER A 77 16.51 16.47 -10.46
N ALA A 78 17.32 16.29 -9.43
CA ALA A 78 18.43 15.34 -9.44
C ALA A 78 17.93 13.94 -9.10
N GLU A 79 18.07 13.00 -10.02
CA GLU A 79 17.53 11.63 -9.90
C GLU A 79 17.98 10.94 -8.61
N PHE A 80 19.23 11.08 -8.20
CA PHE A 80 19.75 10.44 -7.00
C PHE A 80 19.14 11.00 -5.68
N ARG A 81 18.42 12.12 -5.74
CA ARG A 81 17.71 12.72 -4.62
C ARG A 81 16.19 12.52 -4.68
N GLN A 82 15.71 11.88 -5.72
CA GLN A 82 14.27 11.65 -5.91
C GLN A 82 13.77 10.54 -4.98
N PRO A 83 12.50 10.61 -4.56
CA PRO A 83 11.93 9.60 -3.68
C PRO A 83 11.71 8.27 -4.39
N GLN A 84 11.79 7.20 -3.62
CA GLN A 84 11.45 5.85 -4.04
C GLN A 84 10.30 5.33 -3.20
N VAL A 85 9.54 4.38 -3.75
CA VAL A 85 8.49 3.66 -3.02
C VAL A 85 9.05 2.32 -2.56
N ARG A 86 8.76 1.95 -1.33
CA ARG A 86 9.12 0.64 -0.81
C ARG A 86 7.88 -0.10 -0.29
N ILE A 87 7.72 -1.33 -0.77
CA ILE A 87 6.68 -2.26 -0.32
C ILE A 87 7.39 -3.55 0.08
N GLY A 88 7.38 -3.86 1.39
CA GLY A 88 8.16 -4.98 1.90
C GLY A 88 9.64 -4.82 1.54
N ASP A 89 10.21 -5.77 0.86
CA ASP A 89 11.59 -5.76 0.40
C ASP A 89 11.77 -5.22 -1.03
N ALA A 90 10.68 -4.86 -1.70
CA ALA A 90 10.71 -4.33 -3.06
C ALA A 90 10.79 -2.81 -3.08
N THR A 91 11.64 -2.27 -3.96
CA THR A 91 11.83 -0.83 -4.13
C THR A 91 11.51 -0.43 -5.57
N PHE A 92 10.79 0.67 -5.72
CA PHE A 92 10.34 1.22 -6.99
C PHE A 92 10.77 2.67 -7.15
N GLY A 93 10.98 3.09 -8.36
CA GLY A 93 11.42 4.44 -8.67
C GLY A 93 12.90 4.51 -9.05
N PRO A 94 13.54 5.69 -8.96
CA PRO A 94 13.04 6.93 -8.35
C PRO A 94 11.96 7.65 -9.16
N TYR A 95 11.24 8.54 -8.50
CA TYR A 95 10.14 9.30 -9.12
C TYR A 95 10.43 10.81 -9.12
N ALA A 96 10.23 11.43 -10.26
CA ALA A 96 10.35 12.88 -10.41
C ALA A 96 9.07 13.59 -9.98
N SER A 97 9.16 14.91 -9.80
CA SER A 97 7.99 15.74 -9.53
C SER A 97 6.98 15.64 -10.69
N GLY A 98 5.74 15.38 -10.36
CA GLY A 98 4.65 15.19 -11.32
C GLY A 98 4.50 13.77 -11.86
N GLU A 99 5.40 12.85 -11.51
CA GLU A 99 5.28 11.45 -11.94
C GLU A 99 4.16 10.72 -11.20
N VAL A 100 3.44 9.90 -11.96
CA VAL A 100 2.42 9.00 -11.43
C VAL A 100 3.10 7.75 -10.89
N VAL A 101 2.71 7.38 -9.67
CA VAL A 101 3.14 6.14 -9.01
C VAL A 101 2.02 5.11 -9.14
N ASP A 102 2.36 3.94 -9.64
CA ASP A 102 1.47 2.77 -9.66
C ASP A 102 2.33 1.53 -9.54
N CYS A 103 2.46 1.02 -8.33
CA CYS A 103 3.30 -0.14 -8.06
C CYS A 103 2.63 -1.08 -7.06
N SER A 104 3.00 -2.34 -7.13
CA SER A 104 2.44 -3.40 -6.30
C SER A 104 3.54 -4.28 -5.73
N GLY A 105 3.32 -4.78 -4.55
CA GLY A 105 4.22 -5.69 -3.86
C GLY A 105 3.49 -6.45 -2.77
N THR A 106 4.24 -7.08 -1.91
CA THR A 106 3.70 -7.86 -0.79
C THR A 106 4.38 -7.48 0.52
N VAL A 107 3.63 -7.60 1.60
CA VAL A 107 4.14 -7.45 2.97
C VAL A 107 3.88 -8.72 3.75
N THR A 108 4.78 -9.02 4.68
CA THR A 108 4.71 -10.18 5.56
C THR A 108 4.97 -9.72 7.00
N SER A 109 4.83 -10.63 7.96
CA SER A 109 5.16 -10.30 9.35
C SER A 109 6.64 -9.96 9.55
N ALA A 110 7.52 -10.43 8.66
CA ALA A 110 8.95 -10.13 8.72
C ALA A 110 9.29 -8.76 8.13
N ASP A 111 8.51 -8.27 7.15
CA ASP A 111 8.70 -6.94 6.56
C ASP A 111 7.35 -6.34 6.19
N THR A 112 6.91 -5.39 7.00
CA THR A 112 5.64 -4.70 6.86
C THR A 112 5.78 -3.31 6.22
N THR A 113 6.91 -3.01 5.60
CA THR A 113 7.20 -1.67 5.10
C THR A 113 6.27 -1.27 3.96
N ILE A 114 5.58 -0.15 4.12
CA ILE A 114 4.79 0.55 3.10
C ILE A 114 5.16 2.02 3.24
N ALA A 115 6.08 2.49 2.41
CA ALA A 115 6.74 3.76 2.70
C ALA A 115 7.25 4.47 1.44
N ILE A 116 7.50 5.76 1.60
CA ILE A 116 8.34 6.53 0.70
C ILE A 116 9.74 6.61 1.33
N VAL A 117 10.75 6.32 0.55
CA VAL A 117 12.15 6.46 0.97
C VAL A 117 12.72 7.69 0.28
N THR A 118 13.21 8.64 1.07
CA THR A 118 13.84 9.84 0.54
C THR A 118 15.35 9.73 0.57
N ASN A 119 15.99 10.43 -0.36
CA ASN A 119 17.44 10.59 -0.39
C ASN A 119 17.80 12.07 -0.54
N ALA A 120 17.02 12.93 0.07
CA ALA A 120 17.17 14.36 0.05
C ALA A 120 17.78 14.84 1.37
N ASP A 121 18.96 15.37 1.31
CA ASP A 121 19.74 15.81 2.47
C ASP A 121 19.48 17.28 2.87
N LYS A 122 18.64 17.99 2.11
CA LYS A 122 18.30 19.41 2.34
C LYS A 122 16.82 19.65 2.14
N ASP A 123 16.28 20.68 2.80
CA ASP A 123 14.87 21.09 2.69
C ASP A 123 14.45 21.39 1.25
N SER A 124 15.36 21.97 0.45
CA SER A 124 15.10 22.27 -0.97
C SER A 124 14.89 21.04 -1.84
N PHE A 125 15.22 19.86 -1.35
CA PHE A 125 15.06 18.58 -2.05
C PHE A 125 13.97 17.72 -1.45
N ALA A 126 13.19 18.26 -0.52
CA ALA A 126 12.10 17.54 0.10
C ALA A 126 11.07 17.02 -0.93
N ALA A 127 10.48 15.90 -0.64
CA ALA A 127 9.50 15.25 -1.51
C ALA A 127 8.10 15.32 -0.91
N SER A 128 7.10 15.35 -1.78
CA SER A 128 5.70 15.27 -1.38
C SER A 128 4.98 14.24 -2.25
N PHE A 129 4.06 13.51 -1.63
CA PHE A 129 3.30 12.45 -2.29
C PHE A 129 1.85 12.50 -1.83
N VAL A 130 0.93 12.27 -2.77
CA VAL A 130 -0.49 12.09 -2.48
C VAL A 130 -1.03 10.91 -3.27
N GLY A 131 -1.79 10.07 -2.62
CA GLY A 131 -2.34 8.90 -3.29
C GLY A 131 -3.12 7.97 -2.38
N THR A 132 -3.18 6.72 -2.78
CA THR A 132 -3.88 5.66 -2.06
C THR A 132 -3.01 4.42 -1.91
N VAL A 133 -3.20 3.73 -0.79
CA VAL A 133 -2.64 2.40 -0.54
C VAL A 133 -3.81 1.43 -0.46
N THR A 134 -3.81 0.43 -1.31
CA THR A 134 -4.81 -0.64 -1.30
C THR A 134 -4.15 -1.91 -0.77
N ILE A 135 -4.77 -2.52 0.23
CA ILE A 135 -4.29 -3.76 0.86
C ILE A 135 -5.32 -4.85 0.63
N GLU A 136 -4.87 -5.99 0.12
CA GLU A 136 -5.65 -7.21 0.02
C GLU A 136 -5.08 -8.26 0.97
N LYS A 137 -5.89 -8.66 1.90
CA LYS A 137 -5.54 -9.62 2.96
C LYS A 137 -5.86 -11.06 2.57
#